data_6cbbdb4c6bb3eb2b71afb9ab1834f3ec
#
_entry.id   6cbbdb4c6bb3eb2b71afb9ab1834f3ec
#
_cell.length_a   1.000
_cell.length_b   1.000
_cell.length_c   1.000
_cell.angle_alpha   90.00
_cell.angle_beta   90.00
_cell.angle_gamma   90.00
#
_symmetry.space_group_name_H-M   'P 1'
#
loop_
_entity.id
_entity.type
_entity.pdbx_description
1 polymer ?
#
loop_
_entity_poly.entity_id
_entity_poly.type
_entity_poly.pdbx_seq_one_letter_code
_entity_poly.pdbx_strand_id
1 'polypeptide(L)'
;MIRVLVVDDEALIRTGFQRILAAADGIEVVGAVSGAEALRTVREQHPDVVLLDIRMPDVDGLTVLGDIRRLPDPPVVAMLTTFDMDEYVETALRSGAAGFLLKDTDPEALPPAVQSLARGGTVLSPKVTRTVVDGYLSAGPQERPSKALQRLTGREREVLVLIAEGLSNADIAARMHLSTGTVKDHVSAILTKLEVSGRVQAALFAQRAGLLTEGAG
;
A
#
# COMPACT_ATOMS: atom_id res chain seq x y z
N MET A 1 11.91 1.18 -15.21
CA MET A 1 11.68 -0.24 -14.92
C MET A 1 11.34 -0.33 -13.45
N ILE A 2 10.26 -1.02 -13.06
CA ILE A 2 9.82 -1.15 -11.68
C ILE A 2 10.63 -2.26 -11.01
N ARG A 3 11.33 -1.94 -9.94
CA ARG A 3 12.17 -2.87 -9.17
C ARG A 3 11.34 -3.53 -8.07
N VAL A 4 11.22 -4.85 -8.13
CA VAL A 4 10.35 -5.63 -7.21
C VAL A 4 11.19 -6.59 -6.38
N LEU A 5 10.95 -6.60 -5.07
CA LEU A 5 11.46 -7.61 -4.16
C LEU A 5 10.31 -8.52 -3.72
N VAL A 6 10.51 -9.83 -3.81
CA VAL A 6 9.57 -10.83 -3.29
C VAL A 6 10.14 -11.40 -1.99
N VAL A 7 9.36 -11.37 -0.92
CA VAL A 7 9.74 -11.88 0.40
C VAL A 7 8.71 -12.89 0.86
N ASP A 8 9.11 -14.15 0.97
CA ASP A 8 8.26 -15.27 1.35
C ASP A 8 9.15 -16.40 1.87
N ASP A 9 8.72 -17.20 2.81
CA ASP A 9 9.49 -18.37 3.29
C ASP A 9 9.36 -19.58 2.37
N GLU A 10 8.25 -19.69 1.61
CA GLU A 10 8.00 -20.78 0.69
C GLU A 10 8.77 -20.60 -0.64
N ALA A 11 9.78 -21.43 -0.87
CA ALA A 11 10.61 -21.34 -2.09
C ALA A 11 9.80 -21.46 -3.39
N LEU A 12 8.70 -22.24 -3.38
CA LEU A 12 7.83 -22.40 -4.55
C LEU A 12 7.09 -21.09 -4.89
N ILE A 13 6.57 -20.40 -3.87
CA ILE A 13 5.91 -19.10 -4.01
C ILE A 13 6.90 -18.08 -4.54
N ARG A 14 8.09 -17.96 -3.92
CA ARG A 14 9.15 -17.05 -4.41
C ARG A 14 9.46 -17.29 -5.88
N THR A 15 9.69 -18.54 -6.26
CA THR A 15 10.02 -18.90 -7.66
C THR A 15 8.87 -18.61 -8.62
N GLY A 16 7.64 -18.89 -8.21
CA GLY A 16 6.44 -18.61 -8.99
C GLY A 16 6.28 -17.12 -9.28
N PHE A 17 6.27 -16.29 -8.24
CA PHE A 17 6.15 -14.85 -8.36
C PHE A 17 7.30 -14.23 -9.16
N GLN A 18 8.54 -14.70 -8.92
CA GLN A 18 9.72 -14.24 -9.68
C GLN A 18 9.56 -14.50 -11.17
N ARG A 19 9.11 -15.70 -11.58
CA ARG A 19 8.93 -16.06 -12.99
C ARG A 19 7.82 -15.26 -13.65
N ILE A 20 6.68 -15.09 -12.98
CA ILE A 20 5.54 -14.33 -13.51
C ILE A 20 5.95 -12.86 -13.71
N LEU A 21 6.57 -12.25 -12.72
CA LEU A 21 6.96 -10.85 -12.78
C LEU A 21 8.11 -10.58 -13.76
N ALA A 22 9.09 -11.49 -13.83
CA ALA A 22 10.21 -11.36 -14.78
C ALA A 22 9.79 -11.51 -16.24
N ALA A 23 8.65 -12.13 -16.53
CA ALA A 23 8.09 -12.24 -17.86
C ALA A 23 7.30 -10.98 -18.30
N ALA A 24 7.03 -10.06 -17.37
CA ALA A 24 6.23 -8.86 -17.64
C ALA A 24 7.10 -7.66 -18.04
N ASP A 25 6.68 -6.94 -19.07
CA ASP A 25 7.39 -5.74 -19.53
C ASP A 25 7.41 -4.64 -18.45
N GLY A 26 8.58 -4.03 -18.28
CA GLY A 26 8.75 -2.89 -17.38
C GLY A 26 8.93 -3.26 -15.91
N ILE A 27 9.02 -4.55 -15.56
CA ILE A 27 9.27 -5.06 -14.20
C ILE A 27 10.64 -5.77 -14.14
N GLU A 28 11.40 -5.51 -13.09
CA GLU A 28 12.64 -6.19 -12.73
C GLU A 28 12.53 -6.78 -11.34
N VAL A 29 12.66 -8.10 -11.19
CA VAL A 29 12.73 -8.73 -9.87
C VAL A 29 14.16 -8.67 -9.36
N VAL A 30 14.42 -7.77 -8.40
CA VAL A 30 15.74 -7.51 -7.85
C VAL A 30 16.14 -8.49 -6.74
N GLY A 31 15.20 -9.30 -6.28
CA GLY A 31 15.44 -10.36 -5.31
C GLY A 31 14.19 -11.18 -5.03
N ALA A 32 14.40 -12.42 -4.59
CA ALA A 32 13.36 -13.31 -4.08
C ALA A 32 13.95 -14.04 -2.86
N VAL A 33 13.64 -13.56 -1.65
CA VAL A 33 14.37 -13.88 -0.42
C VAL A 33 13.43 -14.33 0.70
N SER A 34 14.01 -14.89 1.78
CA SER A 34 13.29 -15.17 3.02
C SER A 34 13.10 -13.90 3.86
N GLY A 35 12.24 -13.96 4.87
CA GLY A 35 11.97 -12.84 5.77
C GLY A 35 13.23 -12.33 6.48
N ALA A 36 14.13 -13.20 6.90
CA ALA A 36 15.37 -12.85 7.58
C ALA A 36 16.31 -11.97 6.72
N GLU A 37 16.23 -12.10 5.38
CA GLU A 37 17.07 -11.35 4.46
C GLU A 37 16.41 -10.05 3.96
N ALA A 38 15.11 -9.88 4.20
CA ALA A 38 14.28 -8.83 3.61
C ALA A 38 14.84 -7.43 3.81
N LEU A 39 15.10 -7.03 5.06
CA LEU A 39 15.54 -5.65 5.37
C LEU A 39 16.92 -5.33 4.79
N ARG A 40 17.83 -6.30 4.79
CA ARG A 40 19.16 -6.16 4.17
C ARG A 40 19.00 -5.96 2.65
N THR A 41 18.20 -6.82 2.00
CA THR A 41 17.99 -6.76 0.56
C THR A 41 17.29 -5.46 0.13
N VAL A 42 16.33 -4.96 0.91
CA VAL A 42 15.70 -3.65 0.66
C VAL A 42 16.76 -2.54 0.66
N ARG A 43 17.68 -2.53 1.62
CA ARG A 43 18.74 -1.51 1.72
C ARG A 43 19.76 -1.60 0.59
N GLU A 44 20.10 -2.80 0.12
CA GLU A 44 21.10 -3.04 -0.92
C GLU A 44 20.53 -2.82 -2.33
N GLN A 45 19.29 -3.26 -2.54
CA GLN A 45 18.67 -3.29 -3.87
C GLN A 45 17.74 -2.13 -4.16
N HIS A 46 17.34 -1.34 -3.17
CA HIS A 46 16.43 -0.21 -3.32
C HIS A 46 15.22 -0.53 -4.22
N PRO A 47 14.37 -1.53 -3.87
CA PRO A 47 13.18 -1.84 -4.66
C PRO A 47 12.16 -0.70 -4.60
N ASP A 48 11.34 -0.57 -5.66
CA ASP A 48 10.19 0.32 -5.67
C ASP A 48 9.00 -0.32 -4.94
N VAL A 49 8.85 -1.64 -5.08
CA VAL A 49 7.75 -2.43 -4.51
C VAL A 49 8.30 -3.67 -3.81
N VAL A 50 7.80 -3.94 -2.61
CA VAL A 50 8.05 -5.19 -1.88
C VAL A 50 6.74 -5.96 -1.77
N LEU A 51 6.73 -7.21 -2.23
CA LEU A 51 5.69 -8.18 -1.98
C LEU A 51 6.12 -9.01 -0.78
N LEU A 52 5.42 -8.88 0.35
CA LEU A 52 5.86 -9.39 1.65
C LEU A 52 4.83 -10.36 2.23
N ASP A 53 5.23 -11.61 2.44
CA ASP A 53 4.40 -12.57 3.16
C ASP A 53 4.16 -12.14 4.60
N ILE A 54 2.95 -12.40 5.09
CA ILE A 54 2.55 -12.11 6.46
C ILE A 54 3.16 -13.13 7.43
N ARG A 55 3.02 -14.42 7.12
CA ARG A 55 3.43 -15.51 8.01
C ARG A 55 4.70 -16.18 7.53
N MET A 56 5.79 -15.90 8.19
CA MET A 56 7.07 -16.57 7.98
C MET A 56 7.58 -17.14 9.31
N PRO A 57 8.15 -18.37 9.34
CA PRO A 57 8.53 -19.04 10.57
C PRO A 57 9.64 -18.31 11.34
N ASP A 58 10.56 -17.66 10.64
CA ASP A 58 11.73 -17.01 11.24
C ASP A 58 11.46 -15.58 11.71
N VAL A 59 10.56 -14.86 11.05
CA VAL A 59 10.23 -13.47 11.36
C VAL A 59 8.81 -13.15 10.87
N ASP A 60 8.03 -12.51 11.73
CA ASP A 60 6.69 -12.04 11.37
C ASP A 60 6.75 -10.91 10.31
N GLY A 61 5.97 -11.06 9.24
CA GLY A 61 5.91 -10.08 8.15
C GLY A 61 5.48 -8.69 8.60
N LEU A 62 4.64 -8.57 9.63
CA LEU A 62 4.27 -7.26 10.20
C LEU A 62 5.46 -6.57 10.87
N THR A 63 6.36 -7.34 11.49
CA THR A 63 7.62 -6.82 12.05
C THR A 63 8.51 -6.30 10.91
N VAL A 64 8.68 -7.08 9.85
CA VAL A 64 9.47 -6.67 8.66
C VAL A 64 8.88 -5.42 8.02
N LEU A 65 7.55 -5.35 7.86
CA LEU A 65 6.85 -4.16 7.38
C LEU A 65 7.19 -2.93 8.24
N GLY A 66 7.09 -3.05 9.57
CA GLY A 66 7.40 -1.97 10.50
C GLY A 66 8.85 -1.48 10.36
N ASP A 67 9.80 -2.38 10.18
CA ASP A 67 11.22 -2.04 9.99
C ASP A 67 11.49 -1.38 8.64
N ILE A 68 10.87 -1.86 7.57
CA ILE A 68 10.95 -1.22 6.24
C ILE A 68 10.36 0.21 6.30
N ARG A 69 9.23 0.40 6.97
CA ARG A 69 8.57 1.72 7.08
C ARG A 69 9.37 2.76 7.85
N ARG A 70 10.35 2.35 8.69
CA ARG A 70 11.27 3.26 9.39
C ARG A 70 12.46 3.71 8.55
N LEU A 71 12.64 3.18 7.33
CA LEU A 71 13.69 3.64 6.43
C LEU A 71 13.41 5.10 5.98
N PRO A 72 14.45 5.88 5.64
CA PRO A 72 14.28 7.26 5.18
C PRO A 72 13.44 7.38 3.91
N ASP A 73 13.60 6.45 2.97
CA ASP A 73 12.85 6.37 1.71
C ASP A 73 12.32 4.92 1.55
N PRO A 74 11.20 4.60 2.25
CA PRO A 74 10.71 3.24 2.25
C PRO A 74 10.02 2.90 0.93
N PRO A 75 10.25 1.69 0.39
CA PRO A 75 9.50 1.18 -0.76
C PRO A 75 8.00 1.05 -0.45
N VAL A 76 7.21 0.92 -1.50
CA VAL A 76 5.81 0.53 -1.37
C VAL A 76 5.75 -0.94 -0.96
N VAL A 77 5.03 -1.27 0.13
CA VAL A 77 4.89 -2.65 0.60
C VAL A 77 3.45 -3.12 0.41
N ALA A 78 3.27 -4.23 -0.31
CA ALA A 78 2.02 -4.97 -0.36
C ALA A 78 2.20 -6.32 0.34
N MET A 79 1.22 -6.69 1.17
CA MET A 79 1.24 -7.96 1.87
C MET A 79 0.78 -9.08 0.96
N LEU A 80 1.49 -10.21 0.98
CA LEU A 80 1.03 -11.48 0.42
C LEU A 80 0.28 -12.26 1.49
N THR A 81 -0.87 -12.82 1.17
CA THR A 81 -1.70 -13.53 2.14
C THR A 81 -2.38 -14.75 1.53
N THR A 82 -2.70 -15.72 2.36
CA THR A 82 -3.65 -16.79 2.08
C THR A 82 -5.05 -16.40 2.52
N PHE A 83 -6.06 -17.22 2.23
CA PHE A 83 -7.49 -16.91 2.41
C PHE A 83 -7.97 -16.58 3.85
N ASP A 84 -7.21 -16.93 4.91
CA ASP A 84 -7.72 -16.94 6.30
C ASP A 84 -7.04 -15.94 7.24
N MET A 85 -6.70 -14.71 6.75
CA MET A 85 -5.85 -13.78 7.47
C MET A 85 -6.51 -12.44 7.85
N ASP A 86 -7.84 -12.45 8.07
CA ASP A 86 -8.61 -11.21 8.35
C ASP A 86 -8.10 -10.43 9.59
N GLU A 87 -7.60 -11.15 10.61
CA GLU A 87 -7.04 -10.56 11.84
C GLU A 87 -5.78 -9.69 11.62
N TYR A 88 -5.02 -9.94 10.54
CA TYR A 88 -3.79 -9.21 10.24
C TYR A 88 -4.02 -7.99 9.34
N VAL A 89 -5.16 -7.92 8.65
CA VAL A 89 -5.45 -6.85 7.67
C VAL A 89 -5.43 -5.49 8.33
N GLU A 90 -6.13 -5.33 9.46
CA GLU A 90 -6.19 -4.05 10.16
C GLU A 90 -4.80 -3.63 10.65
N THR A 91 -4.05 -4.55 11.25
CA THR A 91 -2.70 -4.27 11.77
C THR A 91 -1.74 -3.91 10.64
N ALA A 92 -1.75 -4.63 9.53
CA ALA A 92 -0.89 -4.34 8.37
C ALA A 92 -1.21 -2.97 7.76
N LEU A 93 -2.50 -2.64 7.60
CA LEU A 93 -2.91 -1.32 7.12
C LEU A 93 -2.49 -0.21 8.09
N ARG A 94 -2.63 -0.42 9.40
CA ARG A 94 -2.16 0.51 10.43
C ARG A 94 -0.63 0.66 10.41
N SER A 95 0.09 -0.38 10.02
CA SER A 95 1.54 -0.35 9.85
C SER A 95 2.00 0.23 8.50
N GLY A 96 1.08 0.63 7.63
CA GLY A 96 1.37 1.33 6.38
C GLY A 96 1.52 0.43 5.16
N ALA A 97 0.94 -0.78 5.17
CA ALA A 97 0.80 -1.57 3.95
C ALA A 97 -0.03 -0.82 2.92
N ALA A 98 0.43 -0.81 1.67
CA ALA A 98 -0.22 -0.14 0.55
C ALA A 98 -1.23 -1.05 -0.17
N GLY A 99 -1.19 -2.34 0.09
CA GLY A 99 -2.08 -3.30 -0.55
C GLY A 99 -1.98 -4.70 0.01
N PHE A 100 -2.87 -5.55 -0.51
CA PHE A 100 -2.94 -6.97 -0.22
C PHE A 100 -3.19 -7.77 -1.50
N LEU A 101 -2.36 -8.75 -1.73
CA LEU A 101 -2.45 -9.70 -2.83
C LEU A 101 -2.61 -11.11 -2.25
N LEU A 102 -3.41 -11.93 -2.89
CA LEU A 102 -3.50 -13.35 -2.52
C LEU A 102 -2.33 -14.11 -3.14
N LYS A 103 -1.79 -15.11 -2.43
CA LYS A 103 -0.73 -15.99 -2.95
C LYS A 103 -1.20 -16.83 -4.17
N ASP A 104 -2.51 -17.00 -4.33
CA ASP A 104 -3.16 -17.65 -5.47
C ASP A 104 -3.72 -16.65 -6.51
N THR A 105 -3.27 -15.40 -6.47
CA THR A 105 -3.62 -14.37 -7.47
C THR A 105 -3.30 -14.89 -8.87
N ASP A 106 -4.23 -14.69 -9.80
CA ASP A 106 -4.05 -15.02 -11.21
C ASP A 106 -2.73 -14.44 -11.72
N PRO A 107 -1.86 -15.25 -12.34
CA PRO A 107 -0.61 -14.80 -12.93
C PRO A 107 -0.75 -13.56 -13.83
N GLU A 108 -1.84 -13.43 -14.58
CA GLU A 108 -2.10 -12.29 -15.47
C GLU A 108 -2.47 -11.02 -14.69
N ALA A 109 -3.01 -11.14 -13.48
CA ALA A 109 -3.38 -10.01 -12.64
C ALA A 109 -2.22 -9.46 -11.80
N LEU A 110 -1.16 -10.24 -11.59
CA LEU A 110 -0.05 -9.85 -10.72
C LEU A 110 0.77 -8.68 -11.27
N PRO A 111 1.22 -8.64 -12.54
CA PRO A 111 1.97 -7.51 -13.08
C PRO A 111 1.20 -6.18 -13.06
N PRO A 112 -0.09 -6.10 -13.48
CA PRO A 112 -0.89 -4.88 -13.34
C PRO A 112 -1.02 -4.39 -11.90
N ALA A 113 -1.16 -5.30 -10.94
CA ALA A 113 -1.22 -4.97 -9.52
C ALA A 113 0.08 -4.31 -9.04
N VAL A 114 1.23 -4.89 -9.38
CA VAL A 114 2.55 -4.31 -9.07
C VAL A 114 2.74 -2.94 -9.73
N GLN A 115 2.32 -2.78 -10.98
CA GLN A 115 2.39 -1.49 -11.68
C GLN A 115 1.51 -0.43 -11.00
N SER A 116 0.31 -0.81 -10.53
CA SER A 116 -0.57 0.07 -9.77
C SER A 116 0.09 0.52 -8.47
N LEU A 117 0.66 -0.40 -7.70
CA LEU A 117 1.39 -0.12 -6.46
C LEU A 117 2.57 0.84 -6.70
N ALA A 118 3.39 0.58 -7.71
CA ALA A 118 4.54 1.42 -8.04
C ALA A 118 4.15 2.86 -8.43
N ARG A 119 2.96 3.04 -9.00
CA ARG A 119 2.38 4.37 -9.29
C ARG A 119 1.76 5.05 -8.07
N GLY A 120 1.85 4.43 -6.89
CA GLY A 120 1.27 4.93 -5.65
C GLY A 120 -0.24 4.66 -5.53
N GLY A 121 -0.76 3.69 -6.25
CA GLY A 121 -2.11 3.17 -6.10
C GLY A 121 -2.25 2.22 -4.90
N THR A 122 -3.46 1.74 -4.69
CA THR A 122 -3.79 0.71 -3.68
C THR A 122 -4.33 -0.52 -4.40
N VAL A 123 -3.91 -1.70 -3.96
CA VAL A 123 -4.42 -2.97 -4.46
C VAL A 123 -4.96 -3.78 -3.28
N LEU A 124 -6.26 -4.07 -3.28
CA LEU A 124 -6.91 -4.88 -2.26
C LEU A 124 -7.64 -6.03 -2.95
N SER A 125 -7.42 -7.25 -2.49
CA SER A 125 -8.25 -8.37 -2.94
C SER A 125 -9.72 -8.14 -2.51
N PRO A 126 -10.71 -8.71 -3.20
CA PRO A 126 -12.13 -8.53 -2.86
C PRO A 126 -12.45 -8.89 -1.41
N LYS A 127 -11.80 -9.92 -0.87
CA LYS A 127 -11.98 -10.35 0.52
C LYS A 127 -11.45 -9.28 1.50
N VAL A 128 -10.22 -8.83 1.30
CA VAL A 128 -9.62 -7.77 2.13
C VAL A 128 -10.43 -6.48 2.06
N THR A 129 -10.95 -6.14 0.89
CA THR A 129 -11.85 -4.98 0.74
C THR A 129 -13.07 -5.13 1.66
N ARG A 130 -13.68 -6.31 1.72
CA ARG A 130 -14.83 -6.57 2.61
C ARG A 130 -14.46 -6.41 4.07
N THR A 131 -13.35 -7.03 4.52
CA THR A 131 -12.85 -6.88 5.90
C THR A 131 -12.59 -5.42 6.27
N VAL A 132 -12.01 -4.63 5.37
CA VAL A 132 -11.79 -3.20 5.57
C VAL A 132 -13.11 -2.43 5.69
N VAL A 133 -14.09 -2.73 4.84
CA VAL A 133 -15.43 -2.10 4.88
C VAL A 133 -16.16 -2.47 6.16
N ASP A 134 -16.16 -3.74 6.55
CA ASP A 134 -16.84 -4.21 7.77
C ASP A 134 -16.18 -3.60 9.02
N GLY A 135 -14.85 -3.55 9.08
CA GLY A 135 -14.12 -2.86 10.15
C GLY A 135 -14.41 -1.35 10.19
N TYR A 136 -14.54 -0.72 9.03
CA TYR A 136 -14.92 0.68 8.90
C TYR A 136 -16.34 0.95 9.45
N LEU A 137 -17.31 0.11 9.11
CA LEU A 137 -18.70 0.24 9.54
C LEU A 137 -18.87 -0.06 11.02
N SER A 138 -18.07 -0.98 11.58
CA SER A 138 -18.11 -1.38 13.00
C SER A 138 -17.41 -0.38 13.92
N ALA A 139 -16.45 0.38 13.44
CA ALA A 139 -15.83 1.46 14.18
C ALA A 139 -16.81 2.63 14.28
N GLY A 140 -17.53 2.73 15.40
CA GLY A 140 -18.47 3.82 15.67
C GLY A 140 -17.87 5.22 15.47
N PRO A 141 -18.65 6.30 15.61
CA PRO A 141 -18.21 7.66 15.37
C PRO A 141 -17.06 8.02 16.32
N GLN A 142 -15.84 7.85 15.86
CA GLN A 142 -14.65 8.39 16.53
C GLN A 142 -14.66 9.92 16.40
N GLU A 143 -14.01 10.60 17.37
CA GLU A 143 -13.97 12.07 17.47
C GLU A 143 -13.79 12.77 16.12
N ARG A 144 -14.59 13.81 15.91
CA ARG A 144 -14.75 14.54 14.65
C ARG A 144 -13.39 14.87 13.99
N PRO A 145 -13.19 14.46 12.73
CA PRO A 145 -11.94 14.69 11.97
C PRO A 145 -11.60 16.17 11.74
N SER A 146 -12.45 17.11 12.20
CA SER A 146 -12.39 18.53 11.88
C SER A 146 -11.07 19.21 12.27
N LYS A 147 -10.44 18.85 13.40
CA LYS A 147 -9.17 19.46 13.84
C LYS A 147 -7.99 19.00 12.99
N ALA A 148 -7.93 17.74 12.62
CA ALA A 148 -6.85 17.21 11.76
C ALA A 148 -6.94 17.78 10.34
N LEU A 149 -8.16 17.93 9.80
CA LEU A 149 -8.37 18.59 8.51
C LEU A 149 -7.91 20.06 8.47
N GLN A 150 -7.98 20.78 9.59
CA GLN A 150 -7.52 22.18 9.68
C GLN A 150 -5.99 22.30 9.54
N ARG A 151 -5.23 21.22 9.80
CA ARG A 151 -3.77 21.18 9.62
C ARG A 151 -3.36 21.06 8.14
N LEU A 152 -4.28 20.65 7.27
CA LEU A 152 -4.01 20.50 5.85
C LEU A 152 -4.14 21.85 5.13
N THR A 153 -3.19 22.11 4.23
CA THR A 153 -3.32 23.20 3.25
C THR A 153 -4.43 22.92 2.24
N GLY A 154 -4.87 23.91 1.50
CA GLY A 154 -5.86 23.73 0.43
C GLY A 154 -5.43 22.66 -0.58
N ARG A 155 -4.14 22.70 -1.01
CA ARG A 155 -3.58 21.71 -1.96
C ARG A 155 -3.53 20.29 -1.39
N GLU A 156 -3.13 20.13 -0.14
CA GLU A 156 -3.14 18.82 0.52
C GLU A 156 -4.57 18.27 0.67
N ARG A 157 -5.54 19.14 0.91
CA ARG A 157 -6.95 18.72 0.98
C ARG A 157 -7.48 18.25 -0.38
N GLU A 158 -7.14 18.96 -1.47
CA GLU A 158 -7.47 18.52 -2.83
C GLU A 158 -6.84 17.14 -3.12
N VAL A 159 -5.56 16.94 -2.81
CA VAL A 159 -4.88 15.65 -2.96
C VAL A 159 -5.55 14.56 -2.12
N LEU A 160 -5.97 14.86 -0.87
CA LEU A 160 -6.64 13.91 0.00
C LEU A 160 -7.99 13.44 -0.58
N VAL A 161 -8.76 14.34 -1.19
CA VAL A 161 -10.00 13.97 -1.90
C VAL A 161 -9.71 13.01 -3.05
N LEU A 162 -8.71 13.29 -3.87
CA LEU A 162 -8.32 12.43 -4.99
C LEU A 162 -7.79 11.06 -4.53
N ILE A 163 -7.10 11.03 -3.39
CA ILE A 163 -6.72 9.76 -2.73
C ILE A 163 -7.98 8.96 -2.37
N ALA A 164 -8.98 9.60 -1.82
CA ALA A 164 -10.23 8.95 -1.40
C ALA A 164 -11.10 8.51 -2.59
N GLU A 165 -10.97 9.18 -3.73
CA GLU A 165 -11.52 8.74 -5.02
C GLU A 165 -10.77 7.53 -5.63
N GLY A 166 -9.67 7.09 -5.02
CA GLY A 166 -8.90 5.92 -5.45
C GLY A 166 -7.82 6.21 -6.50
N LEU A 167 -7.54 7.47 -6.85
CA LEU A 167 -6.55 7.83 -7.87
C LEU A 167 -5.13 7.49 -7.41
N SER A 168 -4.28 6.97 -8.31
CA SER A 168 -2.85 6.80 -8.04
C SER A 168 -2.12 8.16 -8.00
N ASN A 169 -0.86 8.17 -7.51
CA ASN A 169 -0.07 9.41 -7.54
C ASN A 169 0.16 9.93 -8.97
N ALA A 170 0.24 9.03 -9.95
CA ALA A 170 0.38 9.40 -11.35
C ALA A 170 -0.91 10.06 -11.88
N ASP A 171 -2.09 9.51 -11.53
CA ASP A 171 -3.38 10.06 -11.94
C ASP A 171 -3.65 11.42 -11.27
N ILE A 172 -3.30 11.55 -9.97
CA ILE A 172 -3.36 12.82 -9.24
C ILE A 172 -2.44 13.85 -9.89
N ALA A 173 -1.21 13.47 -10.23
CA ALA A 173 -0.26 14.35 -10.90
C ALA A 173 -0.81 14.86 -12.24
N ALA A 174 -1.37 13.98 -13.06
CA ALA A 174 -2.01 14.34 -14.31
C ALA A 174 -3.19 15.28 -14.10
N ARG A 175 -4.11 14.97 -13.16
CA ARG A 175 -5.32 15.77 -12.88
C ARG A 175 -5.01 17.14 -12.28
N MET A 176 -3.96 17.27 -11.50
CA MET A 176 -3.56 18.52 -10.84
C MET A 176 -2.47 19.30 -11.59
N HIS A 177 -1.99 18.78 -12.73
CA HIS A 177 -0.88 19.34 -13.51
C HIS A 177 0.40 19.51 -12.68
N LEU A 178 0.74 18.48 -11.88
CA LEU A 178 1.92 18.41 -11.03
C LEU A 178 2.88 17.32 -11.48
N SER A 179 4.10 17.30 -10.95
CA SER A 179 4.97 16.14 -11.06
C SER A 179 4.55 15.04 -10.08
N THR A 180 4.80 13.78 -10.42
CA THR A 180 4.55 12.65 -9.50
C THR A 180 5.35 12.78 -8.20
N GLY A 181 6.57 13.37 -8.26
CA GLY A 181 7.37 13.68 -7.07
C GLY A 181 6.66 14.66 -6.14
N THR A 182 6.14 15.77 -6.68
CA THR A 182 5.37 16.75 -5.89
C THR A 182 4.13 16.12 -5.24
N VAL A 183 3.45 15.21 -5.95
CA VAL A 183 2.30 14.48 -5.37
C VAL A 183 2.76 13.57 -4.24
N LYS A 184 3.89 12.85 -4.38
CA LYS A 184 4.47 12.04 -3.30
C LYS A 184 4.76 12.89 -2.05
N ASP A 185 5.30 14.10 -2.22
CA ASP A 185 5.57 15.02 -1.12
C ASP A 185 4.26 15.44 -0.42
N HIS A 186 3.23 15.80 -1.18
CA HIS A 186 1.92 16.11 -0.62
C HIS A 186 1.32 14.92 0.13
N VAL A 187 1.37 13.71 -0.44
CA VAL A 187 0.90 12.49 0.23
C VAL A 187 1.63 12.28 1.55
N SER A 188 2.96 12.37 1.57
CA SER A 188 3.77 12.22 2.78
C SER A 188 3.39 13.26 3.86
N ALA A 189 3.21 14.52 3.45
CA ALA A 189 2.77 15.57 4.35
C ALA A 189 1.37 15.32 4.91
N ILE A 190 0.43 14.85 4.09
CA ILE A 190 -0.93 14.47 4.50
C ILE A 190 -0.88 13.35 5.55
N LEU A 191 -0.15 12.25 5.27
CA LEU A 191 -0.03 11.13 6.20
C LEU A 191 0.49 11.58 7.56
N THR A 192 1.54 12.42 7.56
CA THR A 192 2.12 12.98 8.78
C THR A 192 1.13 13.85 9.55
N LYS A 193 0.44 14.78 8.87
CA LYS A 193 -0.50 15.73 9.50
C LYS A 193 -1.77 15.07 10.03
N LEU A 194 -2.21 14.00 9.36
CA LEU A 194 -3.37 13.18 9.79
C LEU A 194 -2.97 12.11 10.80
N GLU A 195 -1.67 11.92 11.07
CA GLU A 195 -1.15 10.89 11.98
C GLU A 195 -1.58 9.48 11.55
N VAL A 196 -1.58 9.21 10.23
CA VAL A 196 -1.92 7.92 9.64
C VAL A 196 -0.71 7.32 8.92
N SER A 197 -0.61 5.99 8.95
CA SER A 197 0.57 5.28 8.46
C SER A 197 0.54 4.98 6.96
N GLY A 198 -0.62 5.10 6.31
CA GLY A 198 -0.74 4.73 4.90
C GLY A 198 -1.92 5.34 4.17
N ARG A 199 -1.88 5.21 2.85
CA ARG A 199 -2.84 5.78 1.92
C ARG A 199 -4.28 5.30 2.13
N VAL A 200 -4.45 4.01 2.45
CA VAL A 200 -5.79 3.43 2.74
C VAL A 200 -6.41 4.13 3.94
N GLN A 201 -5.64 4.34 4.99
CA GLN A 201 -6.12 5.05 6.18
C GLN A 201 -6.46 6.51 5.88
N ALA A 202 -5.68 7.19 5.05
CA ALA A 202 -5.98 8.55 4.61
C ALA A 202 -7.30 8.61 3.82
N ALA A 203 -7.56 7.65 2.93
CA ALA A 203 -8.82 7.53 2.20
C ALA A 203 -10.01 7.33 3.14
N LEU A 204 -9.90 6.40 4.08
CA LEU A 204 -10.92 6.14 5.09
C LEU A 204 -11.17 7.36 6.00
N PHE A 205 -10.10 8.09 6.34
CA PHE A 205 -10.20 9.35 7.08
C PHE A 205 -11.00 10.41 6.30
N ALA A 206 -10.71 10.59 5.02
CA ALA A 206 -11.42 11.53 4.15
C ALA A 206 -12.92 11.19 4.05
N GLN A 207 -13.23 9.90 3.92
CA GLN A 207 -14.61 9.40 3.89
C GLN A 207 -15.35 9.74 5.20
N ARG A 208 -14.75 9.45 6.35
CA ARG A 208 -15.32 9.78 7.68
C ARG A 208 -15.50 11.28 7.90
N ALA A 209 -14.62 12.08 7.31
CA ALA A 209 -14.66 13.54 7.37
C ALA A 209 -15.71 14.16 6.44
N GLY A 210 -16.41 13.35 5.63
CA GLY A 210 -17.40 13.81 4.67
C GLY A 210 -16.80 14.61 3.50
N LEU A 211 -15.52 14.39 3.16
CA LEU A 211 -14.88 15.10 2.06
C LEU A 211 -15.28 14.57 0.69
N LEU A 212 -15.74 13.33 0.62
CA LEU A 212 -16.41 12.80 -0.57
C LEU A 212 -17.86 13.23 -0.48
N THR A 213 -18.23 14.31 -1.12
CA THR A 213 -19.65 14.60 -1.39
C THR A 213 -20.19 13.46 -2.22
N GLU A 214 -21.31 12.86 -1.79
CA GLU A 214 -22.07 11.94 -2.63
C GLU A 214 -22.28 12.64 -3.97
N GLY A 215 -21.69 12.10 -5.03
CA GLY A 215 -21.84 12.62 -6.38
C GLY A 215 -23.32 12.66 -6.66
N ALA A 216 -23.83 13.85 -6.92
CA ALA A 216 -25.18 14.03 -7.45
C ALA A 216 -25.28 13.12 -8.69
N GLY A 217 -26.26 12.19 -8.62
CA GLY A 217 -26.57 11.17 -9.63
C GLY A 217 -26.86 11.68 -11.01
#